data_b2f87d1f0784b13fa7631918c0fbec40
#
_entry.id   b2f87d1f0784b13fa7631918c0fbec40
#
_cell.length_a   1.000
_cell.length_b   1.000
_cell.length_c   1.000
_cell.angle_alpha   90.00
_cell.angle_beta   90.00
_cell.angle_gamma   90.00
#
_symmetry.space_group_name_H-M   'P 1'
#
loop_
_entity.id
_entity.type
_entity.pdbx_description
1 polymer ?
#
loop_
_entity_poly.entity_id
_entity_poly.type
_entity_poly.pdbx_seq_one_letter_code
_entity_poly.pdbx_strand_id
1 'polypeptide(L)'
;MLTMLIYVKFYVATLKPHFNHHDKYKINITIDQFAKATFVTKDANLNLSVSKKDMVAYETGTKAAENSANLNVVLTSGNPNVKVTCTYDIYYEYDTNSSIYGVSPTPVTDSSLKELTLKAVGSTGTNNYADEKNFNYDTSWTTNPYKRLIVKGASITDATKNGTTDTWKFNMAFYNLDANQNKLAGKTFAGSFYVNKDSIQCDYQNNGGGSSVSGNSFETLMSTSTPDVYEENGLRYEGADPNNYVCLDNKTSGACSSSSLLFRIIGLFDEDTSSDGTNSSGTKKLLKIIDTNNYGGTSGKYWNSAGTNNWSSASLKTELNGTYLDALLGTSNVNSKLSSAIANAKWHLGGANNTSGSNYYKNTIKTENYYKAERSPYATSGTNQNLYSGNPEYVFAKVGLMYPSDYGYATVGGSTTSKENCRAKELYNWDSSSYSDCKNNDWLFTSQSSFVNSVEWLLSPYSSNSDDAARLNSSGYVNLNGGGVVYLFAVRPTFYLDSSVLKIVGTGDGTKDNAYRVG
;
A
#
# COMPACT_ATOMS: atom_id res chain seq x y z
N MET A 1 -9.96 31.78 4.57
CA MET A 1 -9.91 30.71 3.55
C MET A 1 -8.55 30.02 3.72
N LEU A 2 -8.50 29.00 4.56
CA LEU A 2 -7.25 28.27 4.86
C LEU A 2 -7.18 27.07 3.91
N THR A 3 -6.31 27.14 2.92
CA THR A 3 -6.02 26.01 2.02
C THR A 3 -5.02 25.12 2.75
N MET A 4 -5.49 24.02 3.29
CA MET A 4 -4.62 23.02 3.93
C MET A 4 -4.31 21.96 2.89
N LEU A 5 -3.06 21.93 2.41
CA LEU A 5 -2.53 20.79 1.64
C LEU A 5 -2.33 19.65 2.62
N ILE A 6 -3.14 18.64 2.54
CA ILE A 6 -2.94 17.41 3.32
C ILE A 6 -2.26 16.40 2.41
N TYR A 7 -0.97 16.20 2.62
CA TYR A 7 -0.31 14.96 2.26
C TYR A 7 -0.85 13.90 3.22
N VAL A 8 -1.49 12.86 2.71
CA VAL A 8 -1.88 11.72 3.53
C VAL A 8 -0.61 10.97 3.91
N LYS A 9 0.07 11.45 4.95
CA LYS A 9 1.02 10.66 5.73
C LYS A 9 0.28 10.23 6.99
N PHE A 10 0.16 8.93 7.19
CA PHE A 10 -0.16 8.39 8.50
C PHE A 10 0.97 8.73 9.47
N TYR A 11 0.81 9.80 10.24
CA TYR A 11 1.56 10.04 11.46
C TYR A 11 0.54 10.31 12.56
N VAL A 12 0.47 9.38 13.51
CA VAL A 12 -0.19 9.63 14.79
C VAL A 12 0.65 10.66 15.53
N ALA A 13 0.27 11.91 15.44
CA ALA A 13 0.74 12.96 16.34
C ALA A 13 -0.49 13.61 16.97
N THR A 14 -0.63 13.37 18.26
CA THR A 14 -1.60 14.00 19.15
C THR A 14 -1.35 15.50 19.21
N LEU A 15 -2.06 16.25 18.39
CA LEU A 15 -2.38 17.64 18.64
C LEU A 15 -3.86 17.80 18.32
N LYS A 16 -4.67 17.96 19.39
CA LYS A 16 -6.08 18.33 19.28
C LYS A 16 -6.15 19.84 19.00
N PRO A 17 -6.49 20.27 17.78
CA PRO A 17 -7.08 21.58 17.62
C PRO A 17 -8.59 21.42 17.88
N HIS A 18 -9.14 22.23 18.75
CA HIS A 18 -10.58 22.48 18.80
C HIS A 18 -10.95 23.15 17.47
N PHE A 19 -11.50 22.39 16.52
CA PHE A 19 -12.14 22.94 15.34
C PHE A 19 -13.62 23.16 15.65
N ASN A 20 -14.09 24.39 15.46
CA ASN A 20 -15.52 24.68 15.42
C ASN A 20 -16.13 23.93 14.22
N HIS A 21 -17.17 23.13 14.47
CA HIS A 21 -17.82 22.22 13.52
C HIS A 21 -18.68 22.91 12.44
N HIS A 22 -18.43 24.17 12.11
CA HIS A 22 -19.28 24.94 11.17
C HIS A 22 -18.59 25.28 9.85
N ASP A 23 -17.40 24.74 9.60
CA ASP A 23 -16.63 25.13 8.43
C ASP A 23 -16.84 24.18 7.24
N LYS A 24 -16.88 24.78 6.04
CA LYS A 24 -16.83 24.05 4.78
C LYS A 24 -15.45 23.45 4.61
N TYR A 25 -15.37 22.12 4.57
CA TYR A 25 -14.11 21.42 4.35
C TYR A 25 -13.83 21.25 2.87
N LYS A 26 -12.63 21.60 2.47
CA LYS A 26 -12.07 21.30 1.16
C LYS A 26 -10.80 20.47 1.35
N ILE A 27 -10.84 19.23 0.96
CA ILE A 27 -9.69 18.33 0.97
C ILE A 27 -9.16 18.24 -0.45
N ASN A 28 -7.93 18.69 -0.67
CA ASN A 28 -7.24 18.43 -1.92
C ASN A 28 -6.54 17.08 -1.81
N ILE A 29 -6.95 16.14 -2.64
CA ILE A 29 -6.43 14.79 -2.67
C ILE A 29 -5.45 14.73 -3.83
N THR A 30 -4.16 14.54 -3.51
CA THR A 30 -3.17 14.19 -4.53
C THR A 30 -3.10 12.68 -4.56
N ILE A 31 -3.63 12.08 -5.61
CA ILE A 31 -3.73 10.64 -5.76
C ILE A 31 -2.49 10.12 -6.48
N ASP A 32 -1.93 10.93 -7.37
CA ASP A 32 -0.70 10.72 -8.13
C ASP A 32 -0.16 12.10 -8.54
N GLN A 33 1.10 12.17 -8.98
CA GLN A 33 1.67 13.40 -9.55
C GLN A 33 0.88 13.95 -10.75
N PHE A 34 0.02 13.13 -11.38
CA PHE A 34 -0.82 13.48 -12.53
C PHE A 34 -2.30 13.64 -12.21
N ALA A 35 -2.75 13.25 -11.02
CA ALA A 35 -4.15 13.27 -10.63
C ALA A 35 -4.35 14.03 -9.31
N LYS A 36 -5.02 15.17 -9.40
CA LYS A 36 -5.47 15.95 -8.24
C LYS A 36 -6.97 15.92 -8.19
N ALA A 37 -7.54 15.40 -7.11
CA ALA A 37 -8.95 15.47 -6.85
C ALA A 37 -9.25 16.45 -5.71
N THR A 38 -10.45 16.96 -5.73
CA THR A 38 -10.96 17.82 -4.65
C THR A 38 -12.21 17.20 -4.08
N PHE A 39 -12.21 16.91 -2.79
CA PHE A 39 -13.37 16.48 -2.02
C PHE A 39 -13.84 17.63 -1.14
N VAL A 40 -15.10 18.03 -1.28
CA VAL A 40 -15.67 19.17 -0.55
C VAL A 40 -16.93 18.71 0.16
N THR A 41 -17.02 18.98 1.43
CA THR A 41 -18.23 18.78 2.23
C THR A 41 -18.43 19.94 3.19
N LYS A 42 -19.68 20.15 3.60
CA LYS A 42 -20.06 21.10 4.65
C LYS A 42 -21.07 20.42 5.56
N ASP A 43 -20.88 20.58 6.85
CA ASP A 43 -21.78 20.02 7.85
C ASP A 43 -23.22 20.46 7.63
N ALA A 44 -24.14 19.52 7.81
CA ALA A 44 -25.57 19.78 7.72
C ALA A 44 -26.15 19.94 9.13
N ASN A 45 -26.39 21.18 9.54
CA ASN A 45 -26.97 21.48 10.84
C ASN A 45 -28.47 21.18 10.82
N LEU A 46 -28.96 20.52 11.86
CA LEU A 46 -30.36 20.23 12.04
C LEU A 46 -30.79 20.70 13.43
N ASN A 47 -31.80 21.61 13.43
CA ASN A 47 -32.44 22.12 14.63
C ASN A 47 -33.92 21.76 14.59
N LEU A 48 -34.39 20.98 15.55
CA LEU A 48 -35.78 20.58 15.69
C LEU A 48 -36.36 21.23 16.95
N SER A 49 -37.26 22.19 16.77
CA SER A 49 -37.93 22.89 17.88
C SER A 49 -39.33 22.35 18.08
N VAL A 50 -39.66 22.00 19.31
CA VAL A 50 -40.98 21.47 19.70
C VAL A 50 -41.82 22.59 20.29
N SER A 51 -42.83 23.05 19.56
CA SER A 51 -43.75 24.07 20.02
C SER A 51 -44.73 23.53 21.04
N LYS A 52 -45.07 24.32 22.06
CA LYS A 52 -46.09 23.98 23.06
C LYS A 52 -47.47 23.70 22.45
N LYS A 53 -47.83 24.40 21.38
CA LYS A 53 -49.14 24.24 20.72
C LYS A 53 -49.23 22.92 19.89
N ASP A 54 -48.10 22.37 19.48
CA ASP A 54 -48.05 21.17 18.64
C ASP A 54 -47.92 19.87 19.48
N MET A 55 -47.75 20.02 20.80
CA MET A 55 -47.75 18.91 21.74
C MET A 55 -49.18 18.69 22.26
N VAL A 56 -49.85 17.68 21.69
CA VAL A 56 -51.21 17.32 22.07
C VAL A 56 -51.13 16.10 22.98
N ALA A 57 -51.63 16.23 24.21
CA ALA A 57 -51.67 15.14 25.15
C ALA A 57 -52.54 14.00 24.57
N TYR A 58 -52.02 12.76 24.66
CA TYR A 58 -52.71 11.53 24.26
C TYR A 58 -52.97 11.33 22.76
N GLU A 59 -52.40 12.13 21.87
CA GLU A 59 -52.41 11.86 20.41
C GLU A 59 -51.17 11.08 19.97
N THR A 60 -51.02 9.89 20.52
CA THR A 60 -49.90 8.99 20.23
C THR A 60 -49.70 8.78 18.72
N GLY A 61 -48.45 8.94 18.25
CA GLY A 61 -48.07 8.70 16.86
C GLY A 61 -48.26 9.89 15.92
N THR A 62 -48.73 11.05 16.44
CA THR A 62 -48.73 12.29 15.64
C THR A 62 -47.40 13.03 15.76
N LYS A 63 -46.95 13.65 14.68
CA LYS A 63 -45.71 14.44 14.69
C LYS A 63 -45.96 15.81 15.33
N ALA A 64 -45.29 16.08 16.44
CA ALA A 64 -45.31 17.40 17.10
C ALA A 64 -44.31 18.37 16.43
N ALA A 65 -43.26 17.88 15.84
CA ALA A 65 -42.30 18.65 15.08
C ALA A 65 -41.54 17.77 14.07
N GLU A 66 -41.14 18.37 12.96
CA GLU A 66 -40.22 17.75 12.01
C GLU A 66 -39.32 18.80 11.35
N ASN A 67 -38.12 18.40 11.00
CA ASN A 67 -37.19 19.20 10.23
C ASN A 67 -36.24 18.31 9.43
N SER A 68 -35.60 18.90 8.42
CA SER A 68 -34.63 18.19 7.58
C SER A 68 -33.38 19.00 7.33
N ALA A 69 -32.28 18.30 7.12
CA ALA A 69 -31.00 18.87 6.71
C ALA A 69 -30.43 18.10 5.51
N ASN A 70 -29.70 18.78 4.64
CA ASN A 70 -29.02 18.17 3.50
C ASN A 70 -27.51 18.29 3.65
N LEU A 71 -26.83 17.16 3.56
CA LEU A 71 -25.37 17.08 3.49
C LEU A 71 -24.99 16.84 2.02
N ASN A 72 -24.23 17.76 1.44
CA ASN A 72 -23.71 17.63 0.09
C ASN A 72 -22.23 17.31 0.14
N VAL A 73 -21.86 16.23 -0.55
CA VAL A 73 -20.47 15.81 -0.77
C VAL A 73 -20.17 16.00 -2.24
N VAL A 74 -19.16 16.80 -2.56
CA VAL A 74 -18.75 17.09 -3.94
C VAL A 74 -17.36 16.54 -4.18
N LEU A 75 -17.23 15.68 -5.16
CA LEU A 75 -15.95 15.15 -5.64
C LEU A 75 -15.68 15.71 -7.03
N THR A 76 -14.49 16.27 -7.22
CA THR A 76 -14.02 16.75 -8.53
C THR A 76 -12.68 16.12 -8.82
N SER A 77 -12.57 15.33 -9.89
CA SER A 77 -11.33 14.65 -10.26
C SER A 77 -10.22 15.59 -10.74
N GLY A 78 -10.58 16.79 -11.19
CA GLY A 78 -9.62 17.76 -11.71
C GLY A 78 -8.95 17.37 -13.05
N ASN A 79 -9.11 16.14 -13.50
CA ASN A 79 -8.59 15.61 -14.76
C ASN A 79 -9.68 14.80 -15.48
N PRO A 80 -10.06 15.16 -16.74
CA PRO A 80 -11.15 14.47 -17.47
C PRO A 80 -10.79 13.02 -17.85
N ASN A 81 -9.51 12.66 -17.81
CA ASN A 81 -9.04 11.32 -18.13
C ASN A 81 -8.90 10.43 -16.90
N VAL A 82 -9.27 10.92 -15.73
CA VAL A 82 -9.16 10.19 -14.46
C VAL A 82 -10.52 10.09 -13.81
N LYS A 83 -10.97 8.88 -13.58
CA LYS A 83 -12.12 8.57 -12.73
C LYS A 83 -11.63 8.42 -11.30
N VAL A 84 -12.14 9.22 -10.39
CA VAL A 84 -11.85 9.12 -8.96
C VAL A 84 -13.08 8.60 -8.24
N THR A 85 -12.90 7.63 -7.35
CA THR A 85 -13.94 7.12 -6.47
C THR A 85 -13.48 7.29 -5.03
N CYS A 86 -14.28 7.97 -4.22
CA CYS A 86 -14.01 8.10 -2.78
C CYS A 86 -15.08 7.42 -1.96
N THR A 87 -14.69 6.71 -0.90
CA THR A 87 -15.59 6.20 0.14
C THR A 87 -15.47 7.06 1.39
N TYR A 88 -16.55 7.15 2.16
CA TYR A 88 -16.60 7.96 3.37
C TYR A 88 -17.72 7.51 4.31
N ASP A 89 -17.60 7.83 5.60
CA ASP A 89 -18.61 7.58 6.61
C ASP A 89 -19.28 8.88 7.04
N ILE A 90 -20.59 8.82 7.33
CA ILE A 90 -21.36 9.96 7.83
C ILE A 90 -21.72 9.72 9.29
N TYR A 91 -21.42 10.72 10.10
CA TYR A 91 -21.72 10.75 11.52
C TYR A 91 -22.70 11.87 11.84
N TYR A 92 -23.43 11.70 12.93
CA TYR A 92 -24.15 12.74 13.62
C TYR A 92 -23.39 13.13 14.88
N GLU A 93 -23.33 14.43 15.18
CA GLU A 93 -22.81 14.96 16.43
C GLU A 93 -23.87 15.85 17.08
N TYR A 94 -24.17 15.57 18.35
CA TYR A 94 -25.14 16.30 19.15
C TYR A 94 -24.57 17.68 19.54
N ASP A 95 -25.37 18.72 19.41
CA ASP A 95 -25.02 20.08 19.88
C ASP A 95 -25.33 20.20 21.38
N THR A 96 -24.31 20.57 22.15
CA THR A 96 -24.43 20.82 23.59
C THR A 96 -25.39 21.97 23.93
N ASN A 97 -25.75 22.82 22.98
CA ASN A 97 -26.78 23.86 23.13
C ASN A 97 -28.20 23.30 23.00
N SER A 98 -28.36 22.04 22.67
CA SER A 98 -29.65 21.37 22.63
C SER A 98 -30.30 21.39 24.01
N SER A 99 -31.58 21.76 24.08
CA SER A 99 -32.33 21.78 25.34
C SER A 99 -33.25 20.57 25.52
N ILE A 100 -33.46 19.76 24.45
CA ILE A 100 -34.08 18.43 24.55
C ILE A 100 -32.99 17.45 24.99
N TYR A 101 -33.28 16.65 26.00
CA TYR A 101 -32.38 15.74 26.67
C TYR A 101 -31.18 16.38 27.39
N GLY A 102 -31.05 17.70 27.37
CA GLY A 102 -29.99 18.43 28.08
C GLY A 102 -28.60 18.30 27.46
N VAL A 103 -27.59 18.73 28.19
CA VAL A 103 -26.17 18.74 27.76
C VAL A 103 -25.52 17.35 27.73
N SER A 104 -26.14 16.36 28.35
CA SER A 104 -25.70 14.96 28.38
C SER A 104 -26.90 14.12 28.04
N PRO A 105 -27.11 13.77 26.75
CA PRO A 105 -28.24 12.96 26.36
C PRO A 105 -28.14 11.57 26.99
N THR A 106 -29.19 11.20 27.73
CA THR A 106 -29.31 9.86 28.31
C THR A 106 -30.10 9.01 27.34
N PRO A 107 -29.61 7.82 26.98
CA PRO A 107 -30.37 6.91 26.14
C PRO A 107 -31.74 6.59 26.73
N VAL A 108 -32.77 6.59 25.90
CA VAL A 108 -34.06 6.08 26.28
C VAL A 108 -33.97 4.54 26.27
N THR A 109 -34.18 3.90 27.39
CA THR A 109 -34.07 2.44 27.53
C THR A 109 -35.26 1.67 26.98
N ASP A 110 -36.40 2.33 26.81
CA ASP A 110 -37.60 1.72 26.24
C ASP A 110 -37.60 1.88 24.70
N SER A 111 -37.33 0.78 24.01
CA SER A 111 -37.29 0.73 22.54
C SER A 111 -38.67 0.94 21.89
N SER A 112 -39.76 0.85 22.62
CA SER A 112 -41.12 1.08 22.11
C SER A 112 -41.44 2.57 21.98
N LEU A 113 -40.73 3.42 22.71
CA LEU A 113 -40.94 4.88 22.70
C LEU A 113 -40.25 5.51 21.50
N LYS A 114 -41.00 5.76 20.43
CA LYS A 114 -40.53 6.48 19.24
C LYS A 114 -40.74 8.00 19.37
N GLU A 115 -40.15 8.60 20.37
CA GLU A 115 -40.28 10.04 20.63
C GLU A 115 -39.52 10.90 19.62
N LEU A 116 -38.26 10.53 19.35
CA LEU A 116 -37.42 11.19 18.35
C LEU A 116 -36.98 10.15 17.33
N THR A 117 -37.26 10.40 16.06
CA THR A 117 -36.92 9.49 14.96
C THR A 117 -35.98 10.17 13.96
N LEU A 118 -35.22 9.35 13.24
CA LEU A 118 -34.38 9.76 12.11
C LEU A 118 -34.65 8.85 10.92
N LYS A 119 -34.72 9.46 9.72
CA LYS A 119 -34.62 8.79 8.43
C LYS A 119 -33.52 9.47 7.60
N ALA A 120 -32.59 8.71 7.08
CA ALA A 120 -31.54 9.16 6.19
C ALA A 120 -31.80 8.63 4.77
N VAL A 121 -31.73 9.48 3.76
CA VAL A 121 -31.94 9.12 2.35
C VAL A 121 -30.73 9.56 1.55
N GLY A 122 -30.09 8.63 0.86
CA GLY A 122 -28.93 8.84 -0.01
C GLY A 122 -28.69 7.63 -0.91
N SER A 123 -27.65 7.68 -1.74
CA SER A 123 -27.50 6.78 -2.88
C SER A 123 -26.73 5.49 -2.58
N THR A 124 -25.80 5.48 -1.62
CA THR A 124 -24.82 4.39 -1.45
C THR A 124 -24.47 4.13 0.02
N GLY A 125 -23.77 3.01 0.28
CA GLY A 125 -23.28 2.65 1.61
C GLY A 125 -24.28 1.90 2.48
N THR A 126 -23.80 1.44 3.66
CA THR A 126 -24.64 0.80 4.67
C THR A 126 -25.32 1.87 5.52
N ASN A 127 -26.59 2.13 5.25
CA ASN A 127 -27.37 3.17 5.91
C ASN A 127 -28.14 2.58 7.10
N ASN A 128 -27.76 2.95 8.30
CA ASN A 128 -28.40 2.49 9.55
C ASN A 128 -29.82 3.02 9.74
N TYR A 129 -30.17 4.11 9.02
CA TYR A 129 -31.43 4.84 9.10
C TYR A 129 -32.14 4.95 7.74
N ALA A 130 -32.00 3.94 6.87
CA ALA A 130 -32.69 3.90 5.57
C ALA A 130 -34.21 3.96 5.74
N ASP A 131 -34.73 3.27 6.77
CA ASP A 131 -36.08 3.42 7.26
C ASP A 131 -36.12 4.38 8.44
N GLU A 132 -37.28 4.98 8.72
CA GLU A 132 -37.48 5.81 9.89
C GLU A 132 -37.37 4.97 11.17
N LYS A 133 -36.36 5.26 11.98
CA LYS A 133 -36.07 4.54 13.21
C LYS A 133 -35.97 5.49 14.40
N ASN A 134 -36.20 4.90 15.58
CA ASN A 134 -35.99 5.57 16.84
C ASN A 134 -34.54 6.06 16.96
N PHE A 135 -34.38 7.35 17.17
CA PHE A 135 -33.07 8.01 17.27
C PHE A 135 -32.65 8.23 18.72
N ASN A 136 -33.61 8.37 19.63
CA ASN A 136 -33.35 8.57 21.05
C ASN A 136 -33.05 7.25 21.82
N TYR A 137 -33.36 6.07 21.23
CA TYR A 137 -33.02 4.78 21.78
C TYR A 137 -31.72 4.26 21.18
N ASP A 138 -30.61 4.41 21.93
CA ASP A 138 -29.33 3.83 21.53
C ASP A 138 -28.35 3.83 22.69
N THR A 139 -27.88 2.66 23.07
CA THR A 139 -26.86 2.45 24.10
C THR A 139 -25.48 2.92 23.68
N SER A 140 -25.22 3.13 22.38
CA SER A 140 -23.93 3.63 21.85
C SER A 140 -23.60 5.07 22.25
N TRP A 141 -24.56 5.84 22.75
CA TRP A 141 -24.33 7.18 23.29
C TRP A 141 -23.46 7.18 24.55
N THR A 142 -23.23 6.02 25.16
CA THR A 142 -22.46 5.89 26.41
C THR A 142 -20.94 5.90 26.22
N THR A 143 -20.44 5.57 25.04
CA THR A 143 -18.98 5.45 24.77
C THR A 143 -18.36 6.70 24.18
N ASN A 144 -19.12 7.46 23.41
CA ASN A 144 -18.75 8.81 22.97
C ASN A 144 -20.06 9.58 22.87
N PRO A 145 -20.49 10.27 23.93
CA PRO A 145 -21.87 10.67 24.17
C PRO A 145 -22.49 11.57 23.11
N TYR A 146 -21.69 12.01 22.15
CA TYR A 146 -22.15 13.00 21.21
C TYR A 146 -22.05 12.59 19.74
N LYS A 147 -21.49 11.41 19.43
CA LYS A 147 -21.25 10.98 18.05
C LYS A 147 -21.92 9.65 17.72
N ARG A 148 -22.60 9.60 16.58
CA ARG A 148 -23.26 8.39 16.09
C ARG A 148 -22.99 8.17 14.61
N LEU A 149 -22.60 6.94 14.25
CA LEU A 149 -22.46 6.51 12.85
C LEU A 149 -23.83 6.37 12.20
N ILE A 150 -24.10 7.14 11.17
CA ILE A 150 -25.36 7.13 10.41
C ILE A 150 -25.23 6.27 9.16
N VAL A 151 -24.18 6.49 8.37
CA VAL A 151 -23.90 5.74 7.14
C VAL A 151 -22.45 5.30 7.14
N LYS A 152 -22.22 4.04 6.80
CA LYS A 152 -20.88 3.47 6.64
C LYS A 152 -20.58 3.20 5.18
N GLY A 153 -19.40 3.63 4.71
CA GLY A 153 -18.90 3.31 3.37
C GLY A 153 -19.76 3.87 2.24
N ALA A 154 -20.33 5.06 2.41
CA ALA A 154 -20.91 5.79 1.28
C ALA A 154 -19.85 6.03 0.23
N SER A 155 -20.19 6.03 -1.06
CA SER A 155 -19.23 6.23 -2.14
C SER A 155 -19.70 7.26 -3.16
N ILE A 156 -18.77 8.06 -3.64
CA ILE A 156 -18.98 9.06 -4.70
C ILE A 156 -17.88 8.88 -5.75
N THR A 157 -18.29 8.99 -7.02
CA THR A 157 -17.38 8.84 -8.16
C THR A 157 -17.50 10.05 -9.08
N ASP A 158 -16.36 10.64 -9.45
CA ASP A 158 -16.28 11.61 -10.55
C ASP A 158 -15.35 11.09 -11.65
N ALA A 159 -15.89 11.03 -12.87
CA ALA A 159 -15.18 10.67 -14.11
C ALA A 159 -15.03 11.88 -15.04
N THR A 160 -15.46 13.05 -14.60
CA THR A 160 -15.46 14.30 -15.36
C THR A 160 -14.76 15.37 -14.54
N LYS A 161 -14.14 16.33 -15.16
CA LYS A 161 -13.57 17.48 -14.43
C LYS A 161 -14.62 18.43 -13.84
N ASN A 162 -15.91 18.18 -14.11
CA ASN A 162 -17.00 19.07 -13.69
C ASN A 162 -17.49 18.81 -12.27
N GLY A 163 -17.10 17.68 -11.69
CA GLY A 163 -17.48 17.25 -10.35
C GLY A 163 -18.84 16.54 -10.30
N THR A 164 -18.94 15.64 -9.35
CA THR A 164 -20.16 14.90 -9.00
C THR A 164 -20.57 15.30 -7.59
N THR A 165 -21.87 15.41 -7.33
CA THR A 165 -22.42 15.68 -6.01
C THR A 165 -23.24 14.49 -5.53
N ASP A 166 -22.93 14.01 -4.32
CA ASP A 166 -23.77 13.08 -3.56
C ASP A 166 -24.51 13.86 -2.47
N THR A 167 -25.84 13.73 -2.46
CA THR A 167 -26.70 14.46 -1.54
C THR A 167 -27.40 13.51 -0.59
N TRP A 168 -27.15 13.70 0.70
CA TRP A 168 -27.83 13.00 1.77
C TRP A 168 -28.86 13.90 2.42
N LYS A 169 -30.10 13.41 2.52
CA LYS A 169 -31.18 14.10 3.23
C LYS A 169 -31.48 13.39 4.53
N PHE A 170 -31.42 14.11 5.63
CA PHE A 170 -31.75 13.64 6.98
C PHE A 170 -33.06 14.28 7.40
N ASN A 171 -34.05 13.44 7.68
CA ASN A 171 -35.36 13.88 8.16
C ASN A 171 -35.48 13.41 9.62
N MET A 172 -35.73 14.34 10.52
CA MET A 172 -35.91 14.08 11.94
C MET A 172 -37.30 14.54 12.37
N ALA A 173 -37.97 13.72 13.17
CA ALA A 173 -39.31 14.02 13.66
C ALA A 173 -39.39 13.75 15.16
N PHE A 174 -40.15 14.59 15.85
CA PHE A 174 -40.54 14.42 17.24
C PHE A 174 -42.03 14.06 17.31
N TYR A 175 -42.36 12.97 17.99
CA TYR A 175 -43.70 12.40 18.04
C TYR A 175 -44.35 12.61 19.40
N ASN A 176 -45.68 12.85 19.39
CA ASN A 176 -46.50 12.77 20.57
C ASN A 176 -46.60 11.31 21.02
N LEU A 177 -46.44 11.11 22.32
CA LEU A 177 -46.57 9.81 23.00
C LEU A 177 -47.74 9.86 23.94
N ASP A 178 -48.29 8.68 24.27
CA ASP A 178 -49.21 8.50 25.40
C ASP A 178 -48.43 8.59 26.74
N ALA A 179 -47.75 9.74 26.92
CA ALA A 179 -46.90 10.00 28.06
C ALA A 179 -46.78 11.51 28.29
N ASN A 180 -46.45 11.92 29.52
CA ASN A 180 -46.25 13.31 29.84
C ASN A 180 -44.93 13.87 29.26
N GLN A 181 -45.00 14.53 28.12
CA GLN A 181 -43.90 15.21 27.45
C GLN A 181 -43.80 16.72 27.71
N ASN A 182 -44.59 17.26 28.67
CA ASN A 182 -44.66 18.68 28.95
C ASN A 182 -43.31 19.36 29.24
N LYS A 183 -42.35 18.57 29.77
CA LYS A 183 -40.97 19.06 30.03
C LYS A 183 -40.20 19.42 28.77
N LEU A 184 -40.61 18.88 27.61
CA LEU A 184 -39.96 19.08 26.34
C LEU A 184 -40.60 20.17 25.50
N ALA A 185 -41.77 20.65 25.88
CA ALA A 185 -42.50 21.73 25.20
C ALA A 185 -41.69 23.04 25.19
N GLY A 186 -41.50 23.59 24.02
CA GLY A 186 -40.72 24.81 23.81
C GLY A 186 -39.20 24.61 23.80
N LYS A 187 -38.73 23.36 23.76
CA LYS A 187 -37.32 23.01 23.70
C LYS A 187 -36.88 22.63 22.30
N THR A 188 -35.56 22.63 22.07
CA THR A 188 -34.92 22.34 20.78
C THR A 188 -33.98 21.18 20.90
N PHE A 189 -34.02 20.26 19.94
CA PHE A 189 -33.00 19.27 19.69
C PHE A 189 -32.11 19.77 18.54
N ALA A 190 -30.81 19.79 18.75
CA ALA A 190 -29.87 20.33 17.79
C ALA A 190 -28.67 19.40 17.59
N GLY A 191 -28.11 19.41 16.40
CA GLY A 191 -26.90 18.69 16.04
C GLY A 191 -26.54 18.82 14.58
N SER A 192 -25.46 18.16 14.18
CA SER A 192 -24.91 18.26 12.84
C SER A 192 -24.61 16.88 12.26
N PHE A 193 -24.95 16.69 11.00
CA PHE A 193 -24.46 15.56 10.21
C PHE A 193 -23.20 15.99 9.45
N TYR A 194 -22.17 15.16 9.50
CA TYR A 194 -20.88 15.48 8.89
C TYR A 194 -20.17 14.22 8.36
N VAL A 195 -19.27 14.44 7.39
CA VAL A 195 -18.37 13.37 6.92
C VAL A 195 -17.19 13.25 7.86
N ASN A 196 -16.91 12.04 8.34
CA ASN A 196 -15.70 11.80 9.12
C ASN A 196 -14.47 11.83 8.19
N LYS A 197 -13.59 12.81 8.39
CA LYS A 197 -12.40 13.00 7.56
C LYS A 197 -11.46 11.79 7.55
N ASP A 198 -11.36 11.10 8.67
CA ASP A 198 -10.47 9.95 8.84
C ASP A 198 -11.01 8.68 8.15
N SER A 199 -12.28 8.70 7.72
CA SER A 199 -12.90 7.61 6.96
C SER A 199 -12.78 7.76 5.44
N ILE A 200 -12.29 8.90 4.95
CA ILE A 200 -12.23 9.17 3.51
C ILE A 200 -11.08 8.38 2.88
N GLN A 201 -11.44 7.48 1.97
CA GLN A 201 -10.49 6.70 1.16
C GLN A 201 -10.83 6.92 -0.31
N CYS A 202 -9.84 7.26 -1.13
CA CYS A 202 -10.06 7.55 -2.54
C CYS A 202 -9.12 6.74 -3.42
N ASP A 203 -9.72 6.12 -4.44
CA ASP A 203 -9.05 5.41 -5.52
C ASP A 203 -9.24 6.13 -6.84
N TYR A 204 -8.35 5.93 -7.79
CA TYR A 204 -8.48 6.51 -9.12
C TYR A 204 -8.29 5.48 -10.22
N GLN A 205 -8.93 5.73 -11.35
CA GLN A 205 -8.78 4.96 -12.59
C GLN A 205 -8.52 5.95 -13.74
N ASN A 206 -7.48 5.71 -14.52
CA ASN A 206 -7.25 6.48 -15.73
C ASN A 206 -8.34 6.18 -16.78
N ASN A 207 -9.10 7.21 -17.18
CA ASN A 207 -10.10 7.13 -18.26
C ASN A 207 -9.48 7.25 -19.67
N GLY A 208 -8.17 7.33 -19.79
CA GLY A 208 -7.48 7.32 -21.08
C GLY A 208 -7.69 6.01 -21.80
N GLY A 209 -8.74 5.95 -22.62
CA GLY A 209 -9.02 5.01 -23.69
C GLY A 209 -8.64 3.53 -23.53
N GLY A 210 -8.73 2.98 -22.34
CA GLY A 210 -8.52 1.56 -22.09
C GLY A 210 -9.69 1.00 -21.29
N SER A 211 -10.34 -0.01 -21.79
CA SER A 211 -11.30 -0.86 -21.08
C SER A 211 -10.84 -1.05 -19.65
N SER A 212 -11.78 -1.02 -18.69
CA SER A 212 -11.54 -1.51 -17.33
C SER A 212 -10.77 -2.82 -17.44
N VAL A 213 -9.52 -2.84 -17.05
CA VAL A 213 -8.74 -4.07 -17.11
C VAL A 213 -9.36 -4.99 -16.08
N SER A 214 -10.17 -5.93 -16.56
CA SER A 214 -10.67 -7.04 -15.76
C SER A 214 -9.45 -7.90 -15.44
N GLY A 215 -8.90 -7.72 -14.23
CA GLY A 215 -7.72 -8.46 -13.80
C GLY A 215 -7.69 -8.61 -12.29
N ASN A 216 -6.96 -9.60 -11.83
CA ASN A 216 -6.74 -9.84 -10.42
C ASN A 216 -5.69 -8.87 -9.88
N SER A 217 -5.84 -8.42 -8.65
CA SER A 217 -4.80 -7.66 -7.98
C SER A 217 -3.54 -8.51 -7.76
N PHE A 218 -2.40 -7.86 -7.52
CA PHE A 218 -1.19 -8.59 -7.15
C PHE A 218 -1.35 -9.35 -5.83
N GLU A 219 -2.17 -8.85 -4.91
CA GLU A 219 -2.50 -9.51 -3.65
C GLU A 219 -3.32 -10.80 -3.87
N THR A 220 -4.14 -10.85 -4.92
CA THR A 220 -4.86 -12.07 -5.29
C THR A 220 -3.90 -13.14 -5.84
N LEU A 221 -2.94 -12.73 -6.68
CA LEU A 221 -1.91 -13.61 -7.18
C LEU A 221 -0.96 -14.05 -6.05
N MET A 222 -0.50 -13.09 -5.26
CA MET A 222 0.44 -13.30 -4.18
C MET A 222 -0.31 -13.55 -2.88
N SER A 223 -0.82 -14.77 -2.69
CA SER A 223 -1.48 -15.19 -1.45
C SER A 223 -0.93 -16.54 -0.99
N THR A 224 -1.03 -16.86 0.28
CA THR A 224 -0.59 -18.16 0.83
C THR A 224 -1.40 -19.35 0.32
N SER A 225 -2.50 -19.11 -0.41
CA SER A 225 -3.23 -20.13 -1.15
C SER A 225 -2.68 -20.38 -2.56
N THR A 226 -1.79 -19.53 -3.07
CA THR A 226 -1.10 -19.74 -4.34
C THR A 226 0.03 -20.73 -4.13
N PRO A 227 0.16 -21.77 -4.98
CA PRO A 227 1.27 -22.72 -4.88
C PRO A 227 2.62 -22.00 -4.84
N ASP A 228 3.54 -22.52 -4.04
CA ASP A 228 4.91 -22.00 -3.88
C ASP A 228 5.01 -20.57 -3.34
N VAL A 229 3.91 -20.00 -2.82
CA VAL A 229 3.89 -18.69 -2.15
C VAL A 229 3.75 -18.87 -0.64
N TYR A 230 4.60 -18.20 0.11
CA TYR A 230 4.52 -18.16 1.56
C TYR A 230 4.71 -16.72 2.08
N GLU A 231 4.34 -16.50 3.34
CA GLU A 231 4.45 -15.20 3.98
C GLU A 231 5.60 -15.19 5.00
N GLU A 232 6.63 -14.41 4.70
CA GLU A 232 7.71 -14.09 5.63
C GLU A 232 8.40 -12.80 5.18
N ASN A 233 8.24 -11.73 5.95
CA ASN A 233 8.72 -10.40 5.57
C ASN A 233 8.25 -9.97 4.18
N GLY A 234 6.96 -10.19 3.89
CA GLY A 234 6.31 -10.07 2.59
C GLY A 234 5.88 -11.44 2.05
N LEU A 235 5.10 -11.44 0.98
CA LEU A 235 4.68 -12.65 0.28
C LEU A 235 5.73 -12.99 -0.78
N ARG A 236 6.26 -14.22 -0.78
CA ARG A 236 7.44 -14.62 -1.58
C ARG A 236 7.21 -15.93 -2.31
N TYR A 237 7.77 -16.06 -3.50
CA TYR A 237 7.91 -17.36 -4.18
C TYR A 237 9.13 -18.13 -3.69
N GLU A 238 8.96 -19.43 -3.45
CA GLU A 238 10.01 -20.36 -3.04
C GLU A 238 10.00 -21.65 -3.89
N GLY A 239 11.07 -22.44 -3.83
CA GLY A 239 11.17 -23.72 -4.53
C GLY A 239 12.23 -23.75 -5.60
N ALA A 240 12.43 -24.93 -6.24
CA ALA A 240 13.44 -25.11 -7.28
C ALA A 240 13.06 -24.41 -8.60
N ASP A 241 11.77 -24.46 -8.97
CA ASP A 241 11.24 -23.83 -10.19
C ASP A 241 9.73 -23.55 -10.06
N PRO A 242 9.34 -22.57 -9.22
CA PRO A 242 7.95 -22.19 -9.05
C PRO A 242 7.36 -21.57 -10.32
N ASN A 243 6.05 -21.64 -10.47
CA ASN A 243 5.32 -20.99 -11.56
C ASN A 243 5.18 -19.48 -11.29
N ASN A 244 6.26 -18.73 -11.43
CA ASN A 244 6.35 -17.31 -11.10
C ASN A 244 6.84 -16.43 -12.26
N TYR A 245 6.73 -16.92 -13.51
CA TYR A 245 7.08 -16.11 -14.67
C TYR A 245 6.00 -15.05 -14.94
N VAL A 246 6.45 -13.84 -15.24
CA VAL A 246 5.63 -12.71 -15.65
C VAL A 246 6.18 -12.08 -16.92
N CYS A 247 5.30 -11.78 -17.88
CA CYS A 247 5.68 -11.13 -19.12
C CYS A 247 5.12 -9.71 -19.16
N LEU A 248 5.95 -8.76 -19.53
CA LEU A 248 5.67 -7.32 -19.56
C LEU A 248 5.23 -6.83 -20.95
N ASP A 249 4.73 -7.72 -21.79
CA ASP A 249 4.18 -7.35 -23.08
C ASP A 249 2.69 -6.95 -23.00
N ASN A 250 2.11 -6.55 -24.11
CA ASN A 250 0.71 -6.14 -24.24
C ASN A 250 -0.25 -7.30 -24.60
N LYS A 251 0.23 -8.56 -24.56
CA LYS A 251 -0.61 -9.74 -24.79
C LYS A 251 -1.35 -10.13 -23.51
N THR A 252 -2.34 -11.00 -23.65
CA THR A 252 -3.15 -11.52 -22.54
C THR A 252 -2.93 -13.01 -22.24
N SER A 253 -2.14 -13.73 -23.08
CA SER A 253 -1.84 -15.16 -22.91
C SER A 253 -0.74 -15.65 -23.84
N GLY A 254 -0.32 -16.89 -23.64
CA GLY A 254 0.65 -17.61 -24.47
C GLY A 254 2.10 -17.23 -24.16
N ALA A 255 3.02 -17.55 -25.06
CA ALA A 255 4.44 -17.21 -24.87
C ALA A 255 4.68 -15.71 -24.92
N CYS A 256 5.63 -15.24 -24.11
CA CYS A 256 6.08 -13.85 -24.08
C CYS A 256 6.58 -13.42 -25.48
N SER A 257 6.24 -12.21 -25.92
CA SER A 257 6.61 -11.72 -27.25
C SER A 257 8.11 -11.54 -27.45
N SER A 258 8.85 -11.37 -26.36
CA SER A 258 10.31 -11.26 -26.34
C SER A 258 10.85 -11.80 -25.03
N SER A 259 12.00 -12.48 -25.07
CA SER A 259 12.74 -12.85 -23.86
C SER A 259 13.17 -11.64 -23.02
N SER A 260 13.34 -10.48 -23.64
CA SER A 260 13.64 -9.22 -22.95
C SER A 260 12.46 -8.66 -22.12
N LEU A 261 11.25 -9.19 -22.32
CA LEU A 261 10.05 -8.84 -21.56
C LEU A 261 9.64 -9.93 -20.57
N LEU A 262 10.44 -11.02 -20.45
CA LEU A 262 10.14 -12.13 -19.55
C LEU A 262 10.94 -11.99 -18.25
N PHE A 263 10.19 -11.92 -17.16
CA PHE A 263 10.70 -11.73 -15.79
C PHE A 263 10.21 -12.86 -14.88
N ARG A 264 10.74 -12.91 -13.67
CA ARG A 264 10.22 -13.80 -12.60
C ARG A 264 9.85 -12.97 -11.37
N ILE A 265 8.78 -13.36 -10.69
CA ILE A 265 8.29 -12.67 -9.50
C ILE A 265 9.07 -13.16 -8.28
N ILE A 266 9.74 -12.25 -7.56
CA ILE A 266 10.36 -12.54 -6.25
C ILE A 266 9.28 -12.56 -5.17
N GLY A 267 8.43 -11.50 -5.13
CA GLY A 267 7.41 -11.39 -4.12
C GLY A 267 6.63 -10.09 -4.16
N LEU A 268 5.74 -9.93 -3.19
CA LEU A 268 4.94 -8.72 -2.94
C LEU A 268 5.34 -8.12 -1.60
N PHE A 269 5.74 -6.86 -1.60
CA PHE A 269 6.34 -6.19 -0.45
C PHE A 269 5.72 -4.82 -0.20
N ASP A 270 5.72 -4.41 1.06
CA ASP A 270 5.44 -3.03 1.44
C ASP A 270 6.75 -2.25 1.42
N GLU A 271 6.91 -1.33 0.46
CA GLU A 271 8.13 -0.53 0.31
C GLU A 271 7.78 0.95 0.10
N ASP A 272 8.62 1.84 0.63
CA ASP A 272 8.51 3.27 0.40
C ASP A 272 8.79 3.59 -1.07
N THR A 273 8.04 4.56 -1.58
CA THR A 273 8.25 5.11 -2.93
C THR A 273 8.60 6.59 -2.86
N SER A 274 9.17 7.12 -3.92
CA SER A 274 9.47 8.55 -4.05
C SER A 274 8.98 9.11 -5.36
N SER A 275 8.37 10.29 -5.31
CA SER A 275 7.99 11.04 -6.51
C SER A 275 9.07 11.99 -7.00
N ASP A 276 10.00 12.40 -6.13
CA ASP A 276 11.09 13.35 -6.44
C ASP A 276 12.49 12.70 -6.46
N GLY A 277 12.57 11.39 -6.18
CA GLY A 277 13.83 10.65 -6.12
C GLY A 277 14.63 10.84 -4.83
N THR A 278 14.12 11.62 -3.86
CA THR A 278 14.85 11.99 -2.64
C THR A 278 14.05 11.70 -1.39
N ASN A 279 12.78 12.12 -1.38
CA ASN A 279 11.91 12.02 -0.21
C ASN A 279 10.89 10.91 -0.39
N SER A 280 10.56 10.22 0.71
CA SER A 280 9.47 9.24 0.70
C SER A 280 8.13 9.92 0.41
N SER A 281 7.39 9.37 -0.54
CA SER A 281 6.00 9.73 -0.86
C SER A 281 4.99 8.81 -0.17
N GLY A 282 5.45 7.85 0.62
CA GLY A 282 4.66 6.87 1.35
C GLY A 282 4.97 5.43 0.94
N THR A 283 4.47 4.50 1.74
CA THR A 283 4.63 3.05 1.55
C THR A 283 3.54 2.53 0.61
N LYS A 284 3.91 1.67 -0.32
CA LYS A 284 2.99 0.99 -1.24
C LYS A 284 3.25 -0.51 -1.27
N LYS A 285 2.23 -1.28 -1.62
CA LYS A 285 2.37 -2.70 -1.94
C LYS A 285 2.89 -2.85 -3.36
N LEU A 286 4.10 -3.38 -3.51
CA LEU A 286 4.84 -3.44 -4.76
C LEU A 286 5.23 -4.88 -5.12
N LEU A 287 4.99 -5.27 -6.37
CA LEU A 287 5.43 -6.56 -6.90
C LEU A 287 6.90 -6.47 -7.34
N LYS A 288 7.79 -7.16 -6.64
CA LYS A 288 9.22 -7.24 -6.97
C LYS A 288 9.46 -8.31 -8.01
N ILE A 289 10.07 -7.92 -9.12
CA ILE A 289 10.40 -8.84 -10.22
C ILE A 289 11.87 -8.74 -10.60
N ILE A 290 12.40 -9.82 -11.18
CA ILE A 290 13.80 -9.96 -11.60
C ILE A 290 13.86 -10.41 -13.05
N ASP A 291 14.77 -9.84 -13.84
CA ASP A 291 15.01 -10.25 -15.23
C ASP A 291 15.44 -11.70 -15.31
N THR A 292 14.95 -12.43 -16.31
CA THR A 292 15.41 -13.78 -16.61
C THR A 292 16.74 -13.82 -17.37
N ASN A 293 17.18 -12.68 -17.89
CA ASN A 293 18.40 -12.54 -18.66
C ASN A 293 19.50 -11.87 -17.84
N ASN A 294 20.74 -12.24 -18.17
CA ASN A 294 21.93 -11.57 -17.67
C ASN A 294 22.18 -10.28 -18.46
N TYR A 295 22.01 -9.12 -17.82
CA TYR A 295 22.38 -7.83 -18.41
C TYR A 295 23.91 -7.71 -18.49
N GLY A 296 24.42 -7.42 -19.67
CA GLY A 296 25.86 -7.45 -19.97
C GLY A 296 26.33 -8.73 -20.67
N GLY A 297 25.42 -9.70 -20.84
CA GLY A 297 25.67 -10.93 -21.59
C GLY A 297 26.89 -11.71 -21.09
N THR A 298 27.77 -12.13 -22.01
CA THR A 298 28.97 -12.92 -21.68
C THR A 298 30.10 -12.11 -21.04
N SER A 299 30.05 -10.80 -21.07
CA SER A 299 31.11 -9.93 -20.53
C SER A 299 30.92 -9.56 -19.06
N GLY A 300 29.69 -9.67 -18.54
CA GLY A 300 29.36 -9.18 -17.20
C GLY A 300 29.42 -7.67 -17.07
N LYS A 301 29.25 -7.18 -15.85
CA LYS A 301 29.30 -5.75 -15.50
C LYS A 301 30.07 -5.51 -14.21
N TYR A 302 30.73 -4.37 -14.10
CA TYR A 302 31.19 -3.86 -12.82
C TYR A 302 30.00 -3.50 -11.94
N TRP A 303 30.06 -3.76 -10.65
CA TRP A 303 29.08 -3.20 -9.71
C TRP A 303 29.27 -1.66 -9.63
N ASN A 304 30.54 -1.23 -9.55
CA ASN A 304 30.92 0.19 -9.68
C ASN A 304 32.34 0.32 -10.27
N SER A 305 32.44 0.84 -11.48
CA SER A 305 33.74 1.06 -12.15
C SER A 305 34.65 2.07 -11.44
N ALA A 306 34.11 2.90 -10.54
CA ALA A 306 34.89 3.83 -9.72
C ALA A 306 35.58 3.17 -8.51
N GLY A 307 35.39 1.86 -8.28
CA GLY A 307 36.05 1.11 -7.22
C GLY A 307 35.52 1.36 -5.81
N THR A 308 34.34 1.96 -5.67
CA THR A 308 33.69 2.18 -4.36
C THR A 308 32.36 1.46 -4.27
N ASN A 309 32.03 0.93 -3.09
CA ASN A 309 30.76 0.22 -2.87
C ASN A 309 29.59 1.15 -2.46
N ASN A 310 29.64 2.40 -2.86
CA ASN A 310 28.55 3.36 -2.71
C ASN A 310 27.56 3.20 -3.86
N TRP A 311 26.43 2.51 -3.62
CA TRP A 311 25.40 2.29 -4.64
C TRP A 311 24.78 3.58 -5.17
N SER A 312 24.68 4.64 -4.34
CA SER A 312 24.08 5.91 -4.79
C SER A 312 24.79 6.53 -5.99
N SER A 313 26.10 6.31 -6.09
CA SER A 313 26.97 6.81 -7.19
C SER A 313 27.52 5.70 -8.07
N ALA A 314 27.05 4.45 -7.91
CA ALA A 314 27.56 3.32 -8.67
C ALA A 314 27.26 3.44 -10.17
N SER A 315 28.26 3.12 -10.99
CA SER A 315 28.12 3.10 -12.45
C SER A 315 27.03 2.12 -12.90
N LEU A 316 26.90 0.96 -12.25
CA LEU A 316 25.85 0.00 -12.54
C LEU A 316 24.45 0.57 -12.25
N LYS A 317 24.27 1.24 -11.11
CA LYS A 317 22.98 1.91 -10.81
C LYS A 317 22.60 2.90 -11.91
N THR A 318 23.55 3.71 -12.34
CA THR A 318 23.32 4.70 -13.41
C THR A 318 22.95 4.02 -14.73
N GLU A 319 23.66 2.96 -15.09
CA GLU A 319 23.40 2.18 -16.30
C GLU A 319 22.03 1.46 -16.26
N LEU A 320 21.65 0.87 -15.12
CA LEU A 320 20.37 0.19 -14.94
C LEU A 320 19.18 1.16 -15.00
N ASN A 321 19.32 2.37 -14.44
CA ASN A 321 18.27 3.39 -14.43
C ASN A 321 18.25 4.30 -15.66
N GLY A 322 19.16 4.11 -16.59
CA GLY A 322 19.23 4.75 -17.90
C GLY A 322 19.17 3.72 -19.02
N THR A 323 20.33 3.33 -19.55
CA THR A 323 20.45 2.49 -20.75
C THR A 323 19.63 1.20 -20.71
N TYR A 324 19.65 0.45 -19.59
CA TYR A 324 18.86 -0.76 -19.46
C TYR A 324 17.35 -0.46 -19.46
N LEU A 325 16.93 0.50 -18.64
CA LEU A 325 15.51 0.86 -18.53
C LEU A 325 14.96 1.42 -19.84
N ASP A 326 15.72 2.26 -20.52
CA ASP A 326 15.35 2.81 -21.83
C ASP A 326 15.21 1.70 -22.89
N ALA A 327 16.14 0.73 -22.89
CA ALA A 327 16.06 -0.43 -23.79
C ALA A 327 14.85 -1.31 -23.49
N LEU A 328 14.55 -1.57 -22.21
CA LEU A 328 13.37 -2.32 -21.79
C LEU A 328 12.09 -1.63 -22.27
N LEU A 329 11.95 -0.34 -22.00
CA LEU A 329 10.77 0.46 -22.38
C LEU A 329 10.65 0.67 -23.89
N GLY A 330 11.76 0.60 -24.63
CA GLY A 330 11.79 0.64 -26.10
C GLY A 330 11.55 -0.71 -26.78
N THR A 331 11.41 -1.81 -26.02
CA THR A 331 11.19 -3.15 -26.59
C THR A 331 9.83 -3.21 -27.32
N SER A 332 9.83 -3.83 -28.51
CA SER A 332 8.60 -3.99 -29.30
C SER A 332 7.54 -4.77 -28.51
N ASN A 333 6.31 -4.28 -28.55
CA ASN A 333 5.15 -4.80 -27.82
C ASN A 333 5.23 -4.71 -26.29
N VAL A 334 6.12 -3.92 -25.72
CA VAL A 334 6.12 -3.64 -24.30
C VAL A 334 4.78 -3.06 -23.84
N ASN A 335 4.35 -3.40 -22.63
CA ASN A 335 3.12 -2.84 -22.06
C ASN A 335 3.24 -1.31 -21.94
N SER A 336 2.28 -0.58 -22.51
CA SER A 336 2.31 0.89 -22.57
C SER A 336 2.26 1.58 -21.21
N LYS A 337 1.77 0.89 -20.16
CA LYS A 337 1.72 1.39 -18.79
C LYS A 337 3.00 1.09 -18.00
N LEU A 338 3.92 0.27 -18.55
CA LEU A 338 5.09 -0.20 -17.81
C LEU A 338 5.94 0.97 -17.26
N SER A 339 6.15 2.00 -18.06
CA SER A 339 6.95 3.17 -17.66
C SER A 339 6.42 3.87 -16.40
N SER A 340 5.09 3.96 -16.27
CA SER A 340 4.43 4.55 -15.09
C SER A 340 4.28 3.57 -13.93
N ALA A 341 4.31 2.27 -14.22
CA ALA A 341 4.15 1.22 -13.23
C ALA A 341 5.47 0.84 -12.52
N ILE A 342 6.61 1.06 -13.15
CA ILE A 342 7.90 0.85 -12.47
C ILE A 342 8.08 1.92 -11.39
N ALA A 343 7.95 1.49 -10.14
CA ALA A 343 8.03 2.36 -8.98
C ALA A 343 9.46 2.89 -8.77
N ASN A 344 9.58 4.16 -8.43
CA ASN A 344 10.81 4.69 -7.87
C ASN A 344 10.86 4.30 -6.38
N ALA A 345 11.27 3.06 -6.11
CA ALA A 345 11.19 2.43 -4.81
C ALA A 345 12.45 2.68 -3.96
N LYS A 346 12.30 2.53 -2.66
CA LYS A 346 13.40 2.61 -1.71
C LYS A 346 14.23 1.34 -1.75
N TRP A 347 15.50 1.49 -2.10
CA TRP A 347 16.49 0.43 -2.05
C TRP A 347 17.36 0.60 -0.81
N HIS A 348 17.29 -0.36 0.11
CA HIS A 348 18.05 -0.36 1.34
C HIS A 348 19.49 -0.81 1.10
N LEU A 349 20.46 -0.17 1.77
CA LEU A 349 21.89 -0.35 1.46
C LEU A 349 22.71 -0.88 2.63
N GLY A 350 22.08 -1.47 3.62
CA GLY A 350 22.79 -2.23 4.65
C GLY A 350 23.28 -3.58 4.15
N GLY A 351 24.32 -4.11 4.79
CA GLY A 351 24.92 -5.39 4.41
C GLY A 351 25.62 -6.06 5.60
N ALA A 352 26.54 -6.98 5.32
CA ALA A 352 27.30 -7.67 6.34
C ALA A 352 28.63 -6.98 6.67
N ASN A 353 29.26 -7.35 7.80
CA ASN A 353 30.52 -6.83 8.28
C ASN A 353 31.60 -7.91 8.49
N ASN A 354 32.80 -7.52 8.93
CA ASN A 354 33.92 -8.42 9.24
C ASN A 354 34.14 -8.61 10.76
N THR A 355 33.18 -8.23 11.59
CA THR A 355 33.34 -8.29 13.05
C THR A 355 32.88 -9.66 13.56
N SER A 356 33.83 -10.50 13.99
CA SER A 356 33.52 -11.80 14.58
C SER A 356 32.66 -11.64 15.83
N GLY A 357 31.62 -12.48 15.94
CA GLY A 357 30.61 -12.38 17.02
C GLY A 357 29.48 -11.40 16.76
N SER A 358 29.52 -10.65 15.65
CA SER A 358 28.41 -9.85 15.18
C SER A 358 27.28 -10.71 14.60
N ASN A 359 26.03 -10.32 14.79
CA ASN A 359 24.89 -10.90 14.06
C ASN A 359 24.98 -10.67 12.54
N TYR A 360 25.83 -9.74 12.11
CA TYR A 360 26.05 -9.37 10.70
C TYR A 360 27.41 -9.81 10.18
N TYR A 361 28.10 -10.71 10.89
CA TYR A 361 29.40 -11.19 10.45
C TYR A 361 29.28 -12.01 9.16
N LYS A 362 30.03 -11.64 8.13
CA LYS A 362 29.93 -12.18 6.76
C LYS A 362 29.93 -13.70 6.65
N ASN A 363 30.64 -14.40 7.57
CA ASN A 363 30.75 -15.86 7.54
C ASN A 363 29.65 -16.57 8.34
N THR A 364 28.88 -15.84 9.15
CA THR A 364 27.85 -16.41 10.04
C THR A 364 26.46 -15.77 9.87
N ILE A 365 26.33 -14.84 8.94
CA ILE A 365 25.06 -14.15 8.70
C ILE A 365 24.05 -15.08 8.01
N LYS A 366 22.89 -15.19 8.62
CA LYS A 366 21.75 -16.00 8.17
C LYS A 366 20.78 -15.13 7.35
N THR A 367 19.84 -15.77 6.68
CA THR A 367 18.83 -15.11 5.84
C THR A 367 18.10 -13.97 6.57
N GLU A 368 17.56 -14.25 7.77
CA GLU A 368 16.83 -13.25 8.57
C GLU A 368 17.71 -12.08 8.99
N ASN A 369 18.97 -12.35 9.32
CA ASN A 369 19.92 -11.31 9.74
C ASN A 369 20.35 -10.45 8.54
N TYR A 370 20.46 -11.02 7.34
CA TYR A 370 20.63 -10.22 6.12
C TYR A 370 19.46 -9.27 5.91
N TYR A 371 18.23 -9.78 5.98
CA TYR A 371 17.04 -8.97 5.85
C TYR A 371 17.02 -7.79 6.84
N LYS A 372 17.36 -8.06 8.10
CA LYS A 372 17.48 -7.01 9.14
C LYS A 372 18.61 -6.03 8.84
N ALA A 373 19.80 -6.53 8.45
CA ALA A 373 20.95 -5.69 8.12
C ALA A 373 20.66 -4.73 6.96
N GLU A 374 20.02 -5.23 5.91
CA GLU A 374 19.64 -4.46 4.73
C GLU A 374 18.76 -3.27 5.10
N ARG A 375 17.73 -3.49 5.95
CA ARG A 375 16.66 -2.53 6.26
C ARG A 375 16.91 -1.66 7.49
N SER A 376 17.89 -2.02 8.30
CA SER A 376 18.27 -1.26 9.49
C SER A 376 19.78 -0.93 9.45
N PRO A 377 20.21 -0.12 8.48
CA PRO A 377 21.62 0.20 8.29
C PRO A 377 22.16 1.00 9.48
N TYR A 378 23.41 0.70 9.85
CA TYR A 378 24.10 1.32 10.95
C TYR A 378 25.58 1.50 10.62
N ALA A 379 26.04 2.75 10.56
CA ALA A 379 27.37 3.12 10.07
C ALA A 379 28.44 3.27 11.16
N THR A 380 28.06 3.39 12.45
CA THR A 380 29.07 3.54 13.51
C THR A 380 29.83 2.25 13.76
N SER A 381 31.12 2.38 14.14
CA SER A 381 32.01 1.26 14.44
C SER A 381 31.45 0.36 15.55
N GLY A 382 31.72 -0.94 15.47
CA GLY A 382 31.34 -1.93 16.47
C GLY A 382 30.68 -3.17 15.86
N THR A 383 30.14 -4.03 16.74
CA THR A 383 29.59 -5.33 16.34
C THR A 383 28.34 -5.23 15.46
N ASN A 384 27.60 -4.11 15.53
CA ASN A 384 26.38 -3.89 14.77
C ASN A 384 26.58 -3.05 13.51
N GLN A 385 27.82 -2.68 13.16
CA GLN A 385 28.09 -1.97 11.92
C GLN A 385 27.69 -2.85 10.71
N ASN A 386 26.77 -2.36 9.90
CA ASN A 386 26.31 -3.03 8.68
C ASN A 386 26.17 -2.08 7.48
N LEU A 387 26.73 -0.87 7.62
CA LEU A 387 26.86 0.13 6.57
C LEU A 387 28.27 0.71 6.60
N TYR A 388 28.93 0.83 5.44
CA TYR A 388 30.23 1.51 5.35
C TYR A 388 30.08 3.01 5.61
N SER A 389 31.02 3.57 6.38
CA SER A 389 30.98 5.00 6.75
C SER A 389 30.99 5.90 5.51
N GLY A 390 30.02 6.79 5.42
CA GLY A 390 29.85 7.71 4.29
C GLY A 390 28.94 7.20 3.16
N ASN A 391 28.54 5.92 3.20
CA ASN A 391 27.51 5.42 2.29
C ASN A 391 26.11 5.83 2.81
N PRO A 392 25.15 6.10 1.93
CA PRO A 392 23.76 6.35 2.35
C PRO A 392 23.08 5.07 2.82
N GLU A 393 22.14 5.20 3.72
CA GLU A 393 21.33 4.08 4.25
C GLU A 393 20.40 3.49 3.20
N TYR A 394 19.97 4.29 2.25
CA TYR A 394 19.09 3.90 1.15
C TYR A 394 19.21 4.88 -0.02
N VAL A 395 18.67 4.47 -1.15
CA VAL A 395 18.42 5.33 -2.30
C VAL A 395 17.03 5.06 -2.87
N PHE A 396 16.41 6.05 -3.48
CA PHE A 396 15.25 5.82 -4.34
C PHE A 396 15.75 5.63 -5.78
N ALA A 397 15.30 4.54 -6.41
CA ALA A 397 15.61 4.23 -7.79
C ALA A 397 14.54 3.32 -8.40
N LYS A 398 14.40 3.35 -9.72
CA LYS A 398 13.48 2.45 -10.42
C LYS A 398 14.02 1.01 -10.49
N VAL A 399 15.31 0.85 -10.74
CA VAL A 399 15.96 -0.43 -10.94
C VAL A 399 17.13 -0.60 -9.96
N GLY A 400 17.21 -1.76 -9.34
CA GLY A 400 18.30 -2.20 -8.47
C GLY A 400 18.69 -3.64 -8.76
N LEU A 401 19.15 -4.35 -7.73
CA LEU A 401 19.51 -5.77 -7.75
C LEU A 401 18.73 -6.52 -6.66
N MET A 402 18.66 -7.85 -6.76
CA MET A 402 18.13 -8.65 -5.64
C MET A 402 19.03 -8.54 -4.42
N TYR A 403 18.43 -8.72 -3.25
CA TYR A 403 19.14 -8.76 -1.98
C TYR A 403 19.68 -10.17 -1.68
N PRO A 404 20.73 -10.29 -0.85
CA PRO A 404 21.09 -11.58 -0.24
C PRO A 404 19.93 -12.26 0.47
N SER A 405 19.07 -11.49 1.15
CA SER A 405 17.86 -12.01 1.80
C SER A 405 16.83 -12.55 0.81
N ASP A 406 16.66 -11.96 -0.37
CA ASP A 406 15.77 -12.50 -1.40
C ASP A 406 16.19 -13.91 -1.80
N TYR A 407 17.50 -14.13 -2.01
CA TYR A 407 18.07 -15.43 -2.28
C TYR A 407 17.83 -16.39 -1.11
N GLY A 408 18.20 -16.02 0.10
CA GLY A 408 18.04 -16.91 1.26
C GLY A 408 16.59 -17.32 1.57
N TYR A 409 15.61 -16.51 1.16
CA TYR A 409 14.19 -16.82 1.33
C TYR A 409 13.59 -17.64 0.18
N ALA A 410 14.22 -17.75 -0.96
CA ALA A 410 13.66 -18.46 -2.12
C ALA A 410 13.77 -20.00 -2.05
N THR A 411 14.50 -20.53 -1.06
CA THR A 411 14.65 -21.99 -0.87
C THR A 411 13.44 -22.61 -0.17
N VAL A 412 13.07 -23.80 -0.59
CA VAL A 412 12.11 -24.69 0.09
C VAL A 412 12.82 -25.78 0.89
N GLY A 413 14.18 -25.86 0.83
CA GLY A 413 14.94 -26.97 1.39
C GLY A 413 14.67 -28.28 0.66
N GLY A 414 14.96 -29.40 1.30
CA GLY A 414 14.77 -30.72 0.71
C GLY A 414 14.78 -31.85 1.74
N SER A 415 15.01 -33.07 1.26
CA SER A 415 14.97 -34.28 2.09
C SER A 415 16.14 -34.38 3.08
N THR A 416 17.28 -33.77 2.74
CA THR A 416 18.50 -33.83 3.58
C THR A 416 18.54 -32.63 4.53
N THR A 417 18.10 -31.47 4.06
CA THR A 417 18.09 -30.24 4.86
C THR A 417 16.74 -29.52 4.69
N SER A 418 15.96 -29.45 5.77
CA SER A 418 14.67 -28.77 5.74
C SER A 418 14.80 -27.26 5.46
N LYS A 419 13.72 -26.63 5.04
CA LYS A 419 13.61 -25.19 4.81
C LYS A 419 14.08 -24.38 6.01
N GLU A 420 13.65 -24.76 7.22
CA GLU A 420 14.00 -24.08 8.47
C GLU A 420 15.51 -24.19 8.73
N ASN A 421 16.08 -25.38 8.49
CA ASN A 421 17.52 -25.62 8.63
C ASN A 421 18.34 -24.85 7.58
N CYS A 422 17.86 -24.75 6.35
CA CYS A 422 18.48 -23.91 5.32
C CYS A 422 18.51 -22.44 5.75
N ARG A 423 17.39 -21.90 6.22
CA ARG A 423 17.28 -20.50 6.68
C ARG A 423 18.06 -20.21 7.95
N ALA A 424 18.20 -21.22 8.83
CA ALA A 424 19.03 -21.14 10.01
C ALA A 424 20.52 -21.33 9.72
N LYS A 425 20.88 -21.77 8.51
CA LYS A 425 22.28 -21.90 8.06
C LYS A 425 22.77 -20.58 7.47
N GLU A 426 24.03 -20.29 7.68
CA GLU A 426 24.72 -19.13 7.13
C GLU A 426 24.78 -19.23 5.61
N LEU A 427 24.40 -18.16 4.89
CA LEU A 427 24.42 -18.13 3.43
C LEU A 427 25.83 -18.33 2.82
N TYR A 428 26.87 -18.04 3.60
CA TYR A 428 28.27 -18.30 3.23
C TYR A 428 28.61 -19.79 3.15
N ASN A 429 27.87 -20.65 3.84
CA ASN A 429 28.14 -22.10 3.95
C ASN A 429 27.18 -22.97 3.11
N TRP A 430 26.39 -22.38 2.23
CA TRP A 430 25.45 -23.14 1.39
C TRP A 430 26.13 -23.93 0.26
N ASP A 431 27.43 -23.73 0.03
CA ASP A 431 28.25 -24.53 -0.89
C ASP A 431 28.58 -25.91 -0.37
N SER A 432 28.49 -26.16 0.93
CA SER A 432 28.72 -27.43 1.55
C SER A 432 27.78 -28.52 1.01
N SER A 433 28.30 -29.73 0.80
CA SER A 433 27.50 -30.88 0.36
C SER A 433 26.33 -31.20 1.32
N SER A 434 26.49 -30.94 2.61
CA SER A 434 25.46 -31.14 3.62
C SER A 434 24.28 -30.16 3.49
N TYR A 435 24.44 -29.07 2.73
CA TYR A 435 23.42 -28.03 2.54
C TYR A 435 23.05 -27.84 1.05
N SER A 436 23.35 -28.88 0.23
CA SER A 436 23.04 -28.83 -1.21
C SER A 436 21.57 -28.62 -1.50
N ASP A 437 20.66 -29.13 -0.65
CA ASP A 437 19.22 -28.91 -0.80
C ASP A 437 18.84 -27.44 -0.78
N CYS A 438 19.55 -26.63 0.02
CA CYS A 438 19.24 -25.20 0.18
C CYS A 438 19.34 -24.45 -1.14
N LYS A 439 20.44 -24.64 -1.86
CA LYS A 439 20.67 -23.98 -3.16
C LYS A 439 19.98 -24.68 -4.33
N ASN A 440 19.90 -26.03 -4.31
CA ASN A 440 19.34 -26.79 -5.42
C ASN A 440 17.80 -26.64 -5.50
N ASN A 441 17.16 -26.32 -4.37
CA ASN A 441 15.73 -26.04 -4.29
C ASN A 441 15.46 -24.54 -4.08
N ASP A 442 16.30 -23.69 -4.68
CA ASP A 442 16.22 -22.24 -4.72
C ASP A 442 16.24 -21.78 -6.18
N TRP A 443 15.12 -21.27 -6.66
CA TRP A 443 14.97 -20.88 -8.05
C TRP A 443 15.84 -19.66 -8.46
N LEU A 444 16.25 -18.82 -7.51
CA LEU A 444 17.16 -17.72 -7.79
C LEU A 444 18.57 -18.22 -8.08
N PHE A 445 18.99 -19.35 -7.49
CA PHE A 445 20.25 -20.02 -7.81
C PHE A 445 20.14 -20.86 -9.08
N THR A 446 19.10 -21.70 -9.21
CA THR A 446 18.96 -22.61 -10.37
C THR A 446 18.86 -21.86 -11.68
N SER A 447 18.22 -20.67 -11.67
CA SER A 447 18.14 -19.79 -12.84
C SER A 447 19.45 -19.07 -13.18
N GLN A 448 20.45 -19.07 -12.26
CA GLN A 448 21.77 -18.47 -12.48
C GLN A 448 22.71 -19.36 -13.31
N SER A 449 22.46 -20.65 -13.38
CA SER A 449 23.40 -21.67 -13.92
C SER A 449 23.84 -21.44 -15.37
N SER A 450 23.13 -20.62 -16.13
CA SER A 450 23.46 -20.26 -17.52
C SER A 450 24.33 -19.01 -17.67
N PHE A 451 24.71 -18.35 -16.57
CA PHE A 451 25.43 -17.07 -16.63
C PHE A 451 26.96 -17.25 -16.71
N VAL A 452 27.60 -16.25 -17.30
CA VAL A 452 29.06 -16.20 -17.42
C VAL A 452 29.71 -16.19 -16.05
N ASN A 453 30.70 -17.05 -15.89
CA ASN A 453 31.41 -17.31 -14.64
C ASN A 453 30.49 -17.75 -13.48
N SER A 454 29.20 -17.91 -13.70
CA SER A 454 28.21 -18.33 -12.69
C SER A 454 28.29 -17.54 -11.36
N VAL A 455 28.73 -16.28 -11.40
CA VAL A 455 28.78 -15.36 -10.27
C VAL A 455 27.93 -14.15 -10.61
N GLU A 456 27.08 -13.75 -9.67
CA GLU A 456 26.10 -12.67 -9.88
C GLU A 456 26.19 -11.62 -8.78
N TRP A 457 26.13 -10.36 -9.17
CA TRP A 457 26.08 -9.24 -8.24
C TRP A 457 24.74 -9.19 -7.48
N LEU A 458 24.83 -8.95 -6.18
CA LEU A 458 23.73 -8.62 -5.29
C LEU A 458 23.83 -7.14 -4.86
N LEU A 459 22.74 -6.62 -4.26
CA LEU A 459 22.68 -5.19 -3.96
C LEU A 459 23.54 -4.77 -2.76
N SER A 460 23.65 -5.62 -1.72
CA SER A 460 24.18 -5.21 -0.41
C SER A 460 25.70 -4.92 -0.44
N PRO A 461 26.14 -3.71 -0.09
CA PRO A 461 27.57 -3.41 0.10
C PRO A 461 28.16 -4.15 1.30
N TYR A 462 29.47 -4.34 1.31
CA TYR A 462 30.21 -4.81 2.47
C TYR A 462 30.57 -3.62 3.38
N SER A 463 30.21 -3.69 4.66
CA SER A 463 30.35 -2.52 5.54
C SER A 463 31.77 -2.33 6.11
N SER A 464 32.67 -3.31 5.95
CA SER A 464 34.02 -3.27 6.53
C SER A 464 35.08 -2.72 5.59
N ASN A 465 34.79 -2.54 4.31
CA ASN A 465 35.66 -1.84 3.36
C ASN A 465 34.81 -1.04 2.36
N SER A 466 35.47 -0.25 1.53
CA SER A 466 34.83 0.65 0.58
C SER A 466 34.70 0.07 -0.84
N ASP A 467 35.15 -1.16 -1.09
CA ASP A 467 35.36 -1.68 -2.46
C ASP A 467 34.78 -3.08 -2.72
N ASP A 468 34.12 -3.70 -1.73
CA ASP A 468 33.45 -4.98 -1.91
C ASP A 468 31.93 -4.86 -1.81
N ALA A 469 31.21 -5.71 -2.55
CA ALA A 469 29.76 -5.91 -2.49
C ALA A 469 29.40 -7.38 -2.50
N ALA A 470 28.18 -7.70 -2.09
CA ALA A 470 27.66 -9.05 -2.04
C ALA A 470 27.52 -9.64 -3.45
N ARG A 471 27.86 -10.91 -3.58
CA ARG A 471 27.66 -11.69 -4.79
C ARG A 471 27.20 -13.10 -4.48
N LEU A 472 26.37 -13.66 -5.35
CA LEU A 472 26.01 -15.07 -5.35
C LEU A 472 27.04 -15.84 -6.17
N ASN A 473 27.74 -16.78 -5.54
CA ASN A 473 28.81 -17.54 -6.18
C ASN A 473 28.25 -18.75 -6.95
N SER A 474 29.02 -19.25 -7.91
CA SER A 474 28.71 -20.44 -8.72
C SER A 474 28.43 -21.72 -7.91
N SER A 475 28.89 -21.76 -6.67
CA SER A 475 28.64 -22.87 -5.76
C SER A 475 27.41 -22.66 -4.85
N GLY A 476 26.68 -21.54 -5.00
CA GLY A 476 25.45 -21.27 -4.28
C GLY A 476 25.62 -20.63 -2.91
N TYR A 477 26.77 -20.06 -2.60
CA TYR A 477 26.95 -19.31 -1.36
C TYR A 477 27.06 -17.80 -1.63
N VAL A 478 26.62 -17.01 -0.67
CA VAL A 478 26.78 -15.55 -0.72
C VAL A 478 28.15 -15.16 -0.18
N ASN A 479 28.92 -14.44 -0.98
CA ASN A 479 30.25 -13.96 -0.62
C ASN A 479 30.30 -12.42 -0.66
N LEU A 480 31.05 -11.84 0.27
CA LEU A 480 31.28 -10.39 0.40
C LEU A 480 32.76 -10.02 0.27
N ASN A 481 33.65 -10.98 0.21
CA ASN A 481 35.10 -10.77 0.29
C ASN A 481 35.81 -11.31 -0.96
N GLY A 482 36.82 -10.57 -1.44
CA GLY A 482 37.69 -11.02 -2.53
C GLY A 482 37.09 -10.87 -3.94
N GLY A 483 36.11 -10.02 -4.11
CA GLY A 483 35.58 -9.60 -5.41
C GLY A 483 35.25 -8.13 -5.34
N GLY A 484 36.25 -7.28 -5.53
CA GLY A 484 36.02 -5.84 -5.55
C GLY A 484 34.97 -5.47 -6.57
N VAL A 485 34.23 -4.41 -6.31
CA VAL A 485 33.16 -3.86 -7.17
C VAL A 485 33.57 -3.58 -8.63
N VAL A 486 34.87 -3.69 -8.90
CA VAL A 486 35.46 -3.57 -10.25
C VAL A 486 35.64 -4.92 -10.98
N TYR A 487 35.12 -6.01 -10.44
CA TYR A 487 35.06 -7.28 -11.17
C TYR A 487 33.84 -7.33 -12.08
N LEU A 488 33.93 -8.13 -13.14
CA LEU A 488 32.87 -8.33 -14.11
C LEU A 488 32.07 -9.58 -13.75
N PHE A 489 30.86 -9.41 -13.21
CA PHE A 489 29.95 -10.50 -12.89
C PHE A 489 28.60 -10.31 -13.59
N ALA A 490 27.79 -11.37 -13.57
CA ALA A 490 26.44 -11.35 -14.09
C ALA A 490 25.55 -10.38 -13.29
N VAL A 491 24.57 -9.83 -13.98
CA VAL A 491 23.61 -8.86 -13.40
C VAL A 491 22.21 -9.24 -13.86
N ARG A 492 21.31 -9.54 -12.94
CA ARG A 492 19.88 -9.58 -13.21
C ARG A 492 19.21 -8.32 -12.65
N PRO A 493 18.81 -7.38 -13.50
CA PRO A 493 18.09 -6.20 -13.05
C PRO A 493 16.81 -6.58 -12.33
N THR A 494 16.53 -5.88 -11.25
CA THR A 494 15.38 -6.13 -10.37
C THR A 494 14.65 -4.81 -10.16
N PHE A 495 13.32 -4.83 -10.21
CA PHE A 495 12.52 -3.63 -9.95
C PHE A 495 11.15 -3.95 -9.39
N TYR A 496 10.44 -2.92 -8.97
CA TYR A 496 9.14 -3.02 -8.34
C TYR A 496 8.04 -2.47 -9.25
N LEU A 497 6.94 -3.20 -9.37
CA LEU A 497 5.73 -2.77 -10.08
C LEU A 497 4.67 -2.31 -9.10
N ASP A 498 4.09 -1.13 -9.36
CA ASP A 498 3.03 -0.54 -8.56
C ASP A 498 1.67 -1.22 -8.86
N SER A 499 1.07 -1.85 -7.86
CA SER A 499 -0.23 -2.53 -7.94
C SER A 499 -1.40 -1.58 -8.23
N SER A 500 -1.21 -0.29 -8.02
CA SER A 500 -2.22 0.72 -8.38
C SER A 500 -2.25 1.03 -9.88
N VAL A 501 -1.18 0.71 -10.63
CA VAL A 501 -1.05 0.99 -12.06
C VAL A 501 -1.29 -0.26 -12.91
N LEU A 502 -0.79 -1.43 -12.48
CA LEU A 502 -0.91 -2.69 -13.18
C LEU A 502 -1.67 -3.73 -12.35
N LYS A 503 -2.34 -4.63 -13.05
CA LYS A 503 -3.01 -5.82 -12.50
C LYS A 503 -2.59 -7.05 -13.28
N ILE A 504 -2.81 -8.23 -12.71
CA ILE A 504 -2.69 -9.49 -13.45
C ILE A 504 -3.88 -9.61 -14.40
N VAL A 505 -3.60 -9.75 -15.66
CA VAL A 505 -4.60 -9.83 -16.74
C VAL A 505 -4.46 -11.14 -17.52
N GLY A 506 -5.52 -11.50 -18.25
CA GLY A 506 -5.52 -12.68 -19.11
C GLY A 506 -5.52 -14.01 -18.36
N THR A 507 -4.98 -15.05 -18.99
CA THR A 507 -5.06 -16.45 -18.53
C THR A 507 -3.69 -17.09 -18.30
N GLY A 508 -2.65 -16.28 -18.02
CA GLY A 508 -1.32 -16.81 -17.67
C GLY A 508 -1.36 -17.62 -16.37
N ASP A 509 -0.60 -18.69 -16.30
CA ASP A 509 -0.48 -19.59 -15.15
C ASP A 509 0.88 -19.52 -14.45
N GLY A 510 1.73 -18.58 -14.88
CA GLY A 510 3.06 -18.35 -14.32
C GLY A 510 4.13 -19.32 -14.80
N THR A 511 3.81 -20.25 -15.71
CA THR A 511 4.83 -21.05 -16.39
C THR A 511 5.60 -20.20 -17.41
N LYS A 512 6.79 -20.67 -17.80
CA LYS A 512 7.62 -19.96 -18.80
C LYS A 512 6.89 -19.77 -20.13
N ASP A 513 6.12 -20.79 -20.56
CA ASP A 513 5.40 -20.79 -21.84
C ASP A 513 4.05 -20.06 -21.79
N ASN A 514 3.52 -19.83 -20.59
CA ASN A 514 2.27 -19.11 -20.35
C ASN A 514 2.39 -18.21 -19.10
N ALA A 515 3.37 -17.31 -19.14
CA ALA A 515 3.68 -16.42 -18.02
C ALA A 515 2.47 -15.51 -17.66
N TYR A 516 2.37 -15.10 -16.40
CA TYR A 516 1.40 -14.07 -15.98
C TYR A 516 1.55 -12.82 -16.86
N ARG A 517 0.45 -12.11 -17.06
CA ARG A 517 0.42 -10.84 -17.79
C ARG A 517 0.03 -9.70 -16.87
N VAL A 518 0.59 -8.55 -17.13
CA VAL A 518 0.26 -7.31 -16.43
C VAL A 518 -0.35 -6.31 -17.40
N GLY A 519 -1.42 -5.58 -16.97
CA GLY A 519 -2.10 -4.66 -17.85
C GLY A 519 -2.84 -3.51 -17.15
#